data_cdf87b3d43bcb2caa527a3d8e80e6896
#
_entry.id   cdf87b3d43bcb2caa527a3d8e80e6896
#
_cell.length_a   1.000
_cell.length_b   1.000
_cell.length_c   1.000
_cell.angle_alpha   90.00
_cell.angle_beta   90.00
_cell.angle_gamma   90.00
#
_symmetry.space_group_name_H-M   'P 1'
#
loop_
_entity.id
_entity.type
_entity.pdbx_description
1 polymer ?
#
loop_
_entity_poly.entity_id
_entity_poly.type
_entity_poly.pdbx_seq_one_letter_code
_entity_poly.pdbx_strand_id
1 'polypeptide(L)'
;YGFPKTAYSHLDAIPKKIKLENELPTLIDETRENVHGEEEPYLIFNNVGAWPVQRTADRKQDAVYIEVWPPYDRYASIAQLIRDARTYAKDDKSIILAAYLKPFREGKREKALPAAKLLMGSIVSNGATHLLTGENQTALTQGYYSDYTKFSDSEAEAIRRYYDYMIRYENLFFDPELQDVTMTHTGWDNYEYQCTSHKVSSYGEAGKIWMILREKDYRKCIYLLNLCGQSEDYWNEGKEEPNIQKDIKFTVQVDTPVEKICFSTPDGENMDAIELSFTERATKTGKFIDFTVP
;
A
#
# COMPACT_ATOMS: atom_id res chain seq x y z
N TYR A 1 20.07 7.55 -9.91
CA TYR A 1 19.55 6.96 -11.14
C TYR A 1 18.31 7.74 -11.52
N GLY A 2 18.28 8.36 -12.64
CA GLY A 2 17.14 9.10 -13.10
C GLY A 2 17.30 9.36 -14.58
N PHE A 3 16.18 9.37 -15.28
CA PHE A 3 16.12 9.93 -16.60
C PHE A 3 16.66 11.36 -16.55
N PRO A 4 17.34 11.83 -17.61
CA PRO A 4 17.64 13.24 -17.71
C PRO A 4 16.30 13.99 -17.63
N LYS A 5 16.13 14.86 -16.63
CA LYS A 5 14.91 15.66 -16.48
C LYS A 5 14.72 16.69 -17.59
N THR A 6 15.74 16.84 -18.42
CA THR A 6 15.75 17.75 -19.57
C THR A 6 16.36 17.06 -20.79
N ALA A 7 15.86 17.38 -21.97
CA ALA A 7 16.38 16.93 -23.26
C ALA A 7 16.46 18.12 -24.22
N TYR A 8 17.04 17.89 -25.41
CA TYR A 8 16.99 18.84 -26.52
C TYR A 8 16.09 18.30 -27.62
N SER A 9 15.05 19.04 -27.96
CA SER A 9 14.25 18.77 -29.14
C SER A 9 15.02 19.18 -30.39
N HIS A 10 15.06 18.32 -31.38
CA HIS A 10 15.65 18.58 -32.68
C HIS A 10 14.58 18.67 -33.80
N LEU A 11 13.32 18.85 -33.41
CA LEU A 11 12.21 19.02 -34.37
C LEU A 11 12.29 20.36 -35.10
N ASP A 12 12.90 21.38 -34.48
CA ASP A 12 13.15 22.69 -35.07
C ASP A 12 14.57 22.80 -35.59
N ALA A 13 14.81 23.75 -36.49
CA ALA A 13 16.13 24.03 -37.06
C ALA A 13 17.18 24.41 -35.98
N ILE A 14 16.72 24.97 -34.85
CA ILE A 14 17.55 25.27 -33.67
C ILE A 14 17.13 24.37 -32.54
N PRO A 15 18.04 23.53 -31.99
CA PRO A 15 17.71 22.67 -30.86
C PRO A 15 17.20 23.44 -29.67
N LYS A 16 16.02 23.04 -29.17
CA LYS A 16 15.37 23.67 -28.01
C LYS A 16 15.45 22.77 -26.80
N LYS A 17 15.93 23.32 -25.68
CA LYS A 17 15.92 22.59 -24.39
C LYS A 17 14.51 22.47 -23.89
N ILE A 18 14.10 21.24 -23.60
CA ILE A 18 12.78 20.91 -23.08
C ILE A 18 12.88 20.27 -21.68
N LYS A 19 11.85 20.43 -20.86
CA LYS A 19 11.69 19.72 -19.60
C LYS A 19 10.78 18.54 -19.84
N LEU A 20 11.27 17.33 -19.65
CA LEU A 20 10.52 16.11 -19.93
C LEU A 20 9.24 15.98 -19.09
N GLU A 21 9.23 16.50 -17.87
CA GLU A 21 8.02 16.54 -17.04
C GLU A 21 6.82 17.26 -17.69
N ASN A 22 7.08 18.15 -18.64
CA ASN A 22 6.02 18.87 -19.37
C ASN A 22 5.60 18.13 -20.65
N GLU A 23 6.48 17.30 -21.22
CA GLU A 23 6.23 16.58 -22.48
C GLU A 23 5.62 15.18 -22.26
N LEU A 24 5.98 14.52 -21.16
CA LEU A 24 5.50 13.17 -20.85
C LEU A 24 3.96 13.06 -20.74
N PRO A 25 3.24 14.05 -20.17
CA PRO A 25 1.77 14.04 -20.19
C PRO A 25 1.19 13.96 -21.61
N THR A 26 1.71 14.79 -22.52
CA THR A 26 1.30 14.78 -23.93
C THR A 26 1.61 13.44 -24.59
N LEU A 27 2.80 12.88 -24.35
CA LEU A 27 3.20 11.59 -24.87
C LEU A 27 2.23 10.46 -24.45
N ILE A 28 1.80 10.44 -23.18
CA ILE A 28 0.84 9.44 -22.67
C ILE A 28 -0.50 9.60 -23.39
N ASP A 29 -1.03 10.82 -23.46
CA ASP A 29 -2.32 11.10 -24.07
C ASP A 29 -2.33 10.79 -25.58
N GLU A 30 -1.30 11.18 -26.31
CA GLU A 30 -1.11 10.88 -27.73
C GLU A 30 -0.89 9.37 -27.97
N THR A 31 -0.18 8.68 -27.07
CA THR A 31 -0.02 7.23 -27.17
C THR A 31 -1.38 6.54 -27.06
N ARG A 32 -2.21 6.91 -26.10
CA ARG A 32 -3.58 6.37 -25.97
C ARG A 32 -4.41 6.61 -27.23
N GLU A 33 -4.29 7.77 -27.85
CA GLU A 33 -5.07 8.14 -29.05
C GLU A 33 -4.62 7.39 -30.30
N ASN A 34 -3.37 6.94 -30.35
CA ASN A 34 -2.77 6.34 -31.54
C ASN A 34 -2.51 4.81 -31.43
N VAL A 35 -2.62 4.24 -30.24
CA VAL A 35 -2.47 2.79 -30.06
C VAL A 35 -3.84 2.13 -30.15
N HIS A 36 -4.02 1.36 -31.22
CA HIS A 36 -5.25 0.61 -31.51
C HIS A 36 -4.92 -0.86 -31.70
N GLY A 37 -5.82 -1.74 -31.30
CA GLY A 37 -5.73 -3.19 -31.48
C GLY A 37 -7.12 -3.82 -31.64
N GLU A 38 -7.18 -5.15 -31.74
CA GLU A 38 -8.48 -5.87 -31.74
C GLU A 38 -9.23 -5.66 -30.42
N GLU A 39 -8.48 -5.53 -29.31
CA GLU A 39 -8.95 -5.06 -28.00
C GLU A 39 -8.17 -3.81 -27.63
N GLU A 40 -8.78 -2.90 -26.88
CA GLU A 40 -8.10 -1.70 -26.42
C GLU A 40 -6.99 -2.09 -25.42
N PRO A 41 -5.70 -1.82 -25.74
CA PRO A 41 -4.61 -2.26 -24.89
C PRO A 41 -4.53 -1.43 -23.62
N TYR A 42 -4.18 -2.06 -22.49
CA TYR A 42 -3.86 -1.34 -21.26
C TYR A 42 -2.59 -0.52 -21.44
N LEU A 43 -2.65 0.73 -21.00
CA LEU A 43 -1.53 1.68 -21.04
C LEU A 43 -1.12 2.04 -19.61
N ILE A 44 0.13 1.79 -19.27
CA ILE A 44 0.73 2.12 -17.97
C ILE A 44 2.05 2.84 -18.18
N PHE A 45 2.20 4.03 -17.62
CA PHE A 45 3.44 4.78 -17.65
C PHE A 45 4.25 4.53 -16.37
N ASN A 46 5.55 4.22 -16.51
CA ASN A 46 6.44 4.00 -15.38
C ASN A 46 7.00 5.32 -14.81
N ASN A 47 6.55 5.69 -13.61
CA ASN A 47 7.07 6.82 -12.86
C ASN A 47 8.25 6.37 -11.99
N VAL A 48 9.46 6.39 -12.54
CA VAL A 48 10.68 5.97 -11.85
C VAL A 48 11.02 6.93 -10.70
N GLY A 49 11.11 6.42 -9.47
CA GLY A 49 11.35 7.23 -8.28
C GLY A 49 10.24 8.25 -8.03
N ALA A 50 8.99 7.91 -8.40
CA ALA A 50 7.82 8.77 -8.31
C ALA A 50 7.89 10.05 -9.18
N TRP A 51 8.84 10.15 -10.10
CA TRP A 51 8.92 11.29 -11.01
C TRP A 51 8.45 10.92 -12.41
N PRO A 52 7.63 11.74 -13.06
CA PRO A 52 6.94 12.96 -12.58
C PRO A 52 5.46 12.71 -12.26
N VAL A 53 5.15 11.80 -11.33
CA VAL A 53 3.79 11.32 -11.03
C VAL A 53 2.73 12.44 -10.90
N GLN A 54 3.11 13.60 -10.33
CA GLN A 54 2.22 14.75 -10.22
C GLN A 54 1.75 15.34 -11.56
N ARG A 55 2.39 14.97 -12.68
CA ARG A 55 2.08 15.43 -14.04
C ARG A 55 1.46 14.34 -14.90
N THR A 56 1.68 13.08 -14.55
CA THR A 56 1.30 11.92 -15.36
C THR A 56 0.12 11.16 -14.78
N ALA A 57 -0.12 11.22 -13.47
CA ALA A 57 -1.13 10.38 -12.82
C ALA A 57 -2.55 10.58 -13.37
N ASP A 58 -2.94 11.82 -13.71
CA ASP A 58 -4.25 12.14 -14.25
C ASP A 58 -4.37 11.99 -15.79
N ARG A 59 -3.32 11.45 -16.46
CA ARG A 59 -3.31 11.28 -17.92
C ARG A 59 -4.08 10.03 -18.37
N LYS A 60 -4.26 9.86 -19.68
CA LYS A 60 -5.02 8.77 -20.32
C LYS A 60 -4.31 7.41 -20.22
N GLN A 61 -4.05 6.96 -19.01
CA GLN A 61 -3.50 5.65 -18.66
C GLN A 61 -4.44 4.89 -17.72
N ASP A 62 -4.33 3.57 -17.66
CA ASP A 62 -5.27 2.71 -16.93
C ASP A 62 -4.90 2.55 -15.45
N ALA A 63 -3.64 2.72 -15.11
CA ALA A 63 -3.16 2.67 -13.72
C ALA A 63 -1.99 3.63 -13.53
N VAL A 64 -1.80 4.08 -12.28
CA VAL A 64 -0.62 4.86 -11.88
C VAL A 64 0.43 3.89 -11.37
N TYR A 65 1.47 3.67 -12.16
CA TYR A 65 2.57 2.78 -11.81
C TYR A 65 3.77 3.59 -11.32
N ILE A 66 4.32 3.20 -10.18
CA ILE A 66 5.45 3.88 -9.54
C ILE A 66 6.52 2.85 -9.18
N GLU A 67 7.70 3.04 -9.72
CA GLU A 67 8.89 2.32 -9.31
C GLU A 67 9.52 3.02 -8.10
N VAL A 68 9.54 2.34 -6.95
CA VAL A 68 9.86 2.96 -5.65
C VAL A 68 11.38 2.97 -5.42
N TRP A 69 11.94 4.16 -5.27
CA TRP A 69 13.36 4.40 -5.03
C TRP A 69 13.57 5.43 -3.90
N PRO A 70 14.76 5.53 -3.31
CA PRO A 70 15.05 6.60 -2.37
C PRO A 70 14.62 7.99 -2.90
N PRO A 71 14.04 8.85 -2.06
CA PRO A 71 14.02 8.80 -0.58
C PRO A 71 12.85 8.04 0.06
N TYR A 72 12.07 7.27 -0.70
CA TYR A 72 10.90 6.54 -0.19
C TYR A 72 11.34 5.19 0.40
N ASP A 73 12.14 5.22 1.46
CA ASP A 73 12.80 4.05 2.06
C ASP A 73 12.13 3.53 3.35
N ARG A 74 11.16 4.27 3.91
CA ARG A 74 10.43 3.91 5.14
C ARG A 74 8.98 3.53 4.86
N TYR A 75 8.35 2.79 5.75
CA TYR A 75 6.91 2.47 5.67
C TYR A 75 6.04 3.75 5.59
N ALA A 76 6.36 4.78 6.38
CA ALA A 76 5.69 6.06 6.30
C ALA A 76 5.79 6.71 4.91
N SER A 77 6.94 6.58 4.25
CA SER A 77 7.15 7.10 2.88
C SER A 77 6.30 6.37 1.85
N ILE A 78 6.13 5.04 1.99
CA ILE A 78 5.22 4.24 1.14
C ILE A 78 3.78 4.74 1.27
N ALA A 79 3.29 4.90 2.49
CA ALA A 79 1.94 5.40 2.74
C ALA A 79 1.74 6.81 2.15
N GLN A 80 2.72 7.72 2.34
CA GLN A 80 2.66 9.07 1.77
C GLN A 80 2.65 9.03 0.24
N LEU A 81 3.50 8.21 -0.38
CA LEU A 81 3.58 8.05 -1.82
C LEU A 81 2.24 7.60 -2.43
N ILE A 82 1.55 6.67 -1.78
CA ILE A 82 0.23 6.20 -2.21
C ILE A 82 -0.82 7.31 -2.10
N ARG A 83 -0.85 8.05 -0.99
CA ARG A 83 -1.76 9.19 -0.81
C ARG A 83 -1.54 10.28 -1.87
N ASP A 84 -0.27 10.62 -2.12
CA ASP A 84 0.09 11.62 -3.13
C ASP A 84 -0.35 11.17 -4.53
N ALA A 85 -0.05 9.92 -4.90
CA ALA A 85 -0.44 9.34 -6.17
C ALA A 85 -1.96 9.36 -6.37
N ARG A 86 -2.73 8.99 -5.33
CA ARG A 86 -4.20 9.05 -5.33
C ARG A 86 -4.71 10.47 -5.56
N THR A 87 -4.12 11.44 -4.86
CA THR A 87 -4.47 12.86 -5.00
C THR A 87 -4.18 13.38 -6.42
N TYR A 88 -3.07 12.96 -7.02
CA TYR A 88 -2.71 13.40 -8.38
C TYR A 88 -3.52 12.72 -9.47
N ALA A 89 -3.93 11.47 -9.27
CA ALA A 89 -4.74 10.73 -10.24
C ALA A 89 -6.11 11.35 -10.49
N LYS A 90 -6.71 11.96 -9.47
CA LYS A 90 -8.03 12.65 -9.52
C LYS A 90 -9.21 11.76 -9.92
N ASP A 91 -9.00 10.48 -10.06
CA ASP A 91 -9.97 9.48 -10.46
C ASP A 91 -9.70 8.15 -9.74
N ASP A 92 -10.45 7.13 -10.09
CA ASP A 92 -10.44 5.82 -9.44
C ASP A 92 -9.33 4.88 -9.95
N LYS A 93 -8.30 5.42 -10.62
CA LYS A 93 -7.19 4.59 -11.13
C LYS A 93 -6.51 3.79 -10.01
N SER A 94 -6.21 2.56 -10.32
CA SER A 94 -5.38 1.71 -9.46
C SER A 94 -3.98 2.30 -9.31
N ILE A 95 -3.44 2.24 -8.09
CA ILE A 95 -2.04 2.59 -7.80
C ILE A 95 -1.25 1.29 -7.70
N ILE A 96 -0.19 1.16 -8.48
CA ILE A 96 0.69 -0.01 -8.48
C ILE A 96 2.09 0.42 -8.07
N LEU A 97 2.62 -0.19 -7.02
CA LEU A 97 3.98 0.04 -6.58
C LEU A 97 4.90 -1.14 -6.94
N ALA A 98 5.93 -0.88 -7.73
CA ALA A 98 7.06 -1.78 -7.90
C ALA A 98 8.11 -1.43 -6.83
N ALA A 99 7.92 -2.00 -5.65
CA ALA A 99 8.84 -1.88 -4.52
C ALA A 99 9.69 -3.15 -4.46
N TYR A 100 10.85 -3.10 -5.10
CA TYR A 100 11.78 -4.23 -5.25
C TYR A 100 12.38 -4.61 -3.91
N LEU A 101 12.22 -5.89 -3.52
CA LEU A 101 12.58 -6.34 -2.19
C LEU A 101 13.92 -7.10 -2.17
N LYS A 102 15.00 -6.38 -1.93
CA LYS A 102 16.38 -6.91 -1.93
C LYS A 102 16.64 -8.06 -0.94
N PRO A 103 15.95 -8.19 0.23
CA PRO A 103 16.21 -9.29 1.16
C PRO A 103 16.09 -10.70 0.59
N PHE A 104 15.34 -10.89 -0.52
CA PHE A 104 15.32 -12.18 -1.21
C PHE A 104 16.63 -12.52 -1.91
N ARG A 105 17.42 -11.52 -2.29
CA ARG A 105 18.72 -11.67 -2.96
C ARG A 105 19.89 -11.49 -2.01
N GLU A 106 19.77 -10.56 -1.06
CA GLU A 106 20.86 -10.09 -0.21
C GLU A 106 20.53 -10.28 1.28
N GLY A 107 21.54 -10.62 2.08
CA GLY A 107 21.38 -10.76 3.52
C GLY A 107 20.92 -12.14 3.97
N LYS A 108 20.18 -12.18 5.07
CA LYS A 108 19.66 -13.40 5.67
C LYS A 108 18.31 -13.76 5.08
N ARG A 109 18.26 -14.86 4.35
CA ARG A 109 17.08 -15.31 3.60
C ARG A 109 15.84 -15.49 4.48
N GLU A 110 16.00 -15.96 5.70
CA GLU A 110 14.92 -16.17 6.65
C GLU A 110 14.17 -14.86 7.01
N LYS A 111 14.80 -13.70 6.77
CA LYS A 111 14.19 -12.39 6.99
C LYS A 111 13.45 -11.81 5.78
N ALA A 112 13.53 -12.49 4.64
CA ALA A 112 12.94 -11.99 3.40
C ALA A 112 11.41 -12.13 3.38
N LEU A 113 10.88 -13.28 3.79
CA LEU A 113 9.43 -13.52 3.82
C LEU A 113 8.70 -12.61 4.81
N PRO A 114 9.16 -12.43 6.07
CA PRO A 114 8.57 -11.43 6.96
C PRO A 114 8.60 -10.01 6.39
N ALA A 115 9.70 -9.63 5.72
CA ALA A 115 9.79 -8.33 5.05
C ALA A 115 8.76 -8.19 3.92
N ALA A 116 8.56 -9.24 3.12
CA ALA A 116 7.56 -9.26 2.06
C ALA A 116 6.14 -9.12 2.60
N LYS A 117 5.77 -9.89 3.61
CA LYS A 117 4.46 -9.83 4.26
C LYS A 117 4.14 -8.44 4.80
N LEU A 118 5.08 -7.84 5.52
CA LEU A 118 4.93 -6.49 6.07
C LEU A 118 4.81 -5.43 4.97
N LEU A 119 5.61 -5.53 3.91
CA LEU A 119 5.55 -4.59 2.79
C LEU A 119 4.26 -4.74 1.99
N MET A 120 3.85 -5.96 1.64
CA MET A 120 2.58 -6.23 0.97
C MET A 120 1.40 -5.71 1.79
N GLY A 121 1.37 -6.03 3.08
CA GLY A 121 0.36 -5.53 4.01
C GLY A 121 0.33 -4.00 4.06
N SER A 122 1.50 -3.33 4.14
CA SER A 122 1.57 -1.87 4.20
C SER A 122 1.06 -1.20 2.92
N ILE A 123 1.39 -1.74 1.75
CA ILE A 123 0.94 -1.19 0.47
C ILE A 123 -0.57 -1.36 0.30
N VAL A 124 -1.09 -2.57 0.54
CA VAL A 124 -2.50 -2.86 0.29
C VAL A 124 -3.43 -2.18 1.29
N SER A 125 -3.03 -2.08 2.55
CA SER A 125 -3.84 -1.36 3.57
C SER A 125 -3.96 0.13 3.29
N ASN A 126 -3.02 0.71 2.54
CA ASN A 126 -3.09 2.08 2.05
C ASN A 126 -3.81 2.20 0.68
N GLY A 127 -4.34 1.10 0.13
CA GLY A 127 -5.17 1.10 -1.09
C GLY A 127 -4.39 1.03 -2.40
N ALA A 128 -3.19 0.44 -2.40
CA ALA A 128 -2.40 0.21 -3.60
C ALA A 128 -2.05 -1.27 -3.77
N THR A 129 -1.61 -1.65 -4.95
CA THR A 129 -1.16 -3.00 -5.28
C THR A 129 0.37 -3.08 -5.27
N HIS A 130 0.92 -4.13 -4.68
CA HIS A 130 2.36 -4.40 -4.71
C HIS A 130 2.71 -5.36 -5.84
N LEU A 131 3.56 -4.93 -6.75
CA LEU A 131 4.17 -5.79 -7.76
C LEU A 131 5.46 -6.40 -7.19
N LEU A 132 5.38 -7.62 -6.66
CA LEU A 132 6.50 -8.34 -6.04
C LEU A 132 6.95 -9.56 -6.85
N THR A 133 6.03 -10.19 -7.57
CA THR A 133 6.29 -11.46 -8.25
C THR A 133 6.56 -11.27 -9.74
N GLY A 134 7.55 -11.95 -10.24
CA GLY A 134 7.86 -12.07 -11.65
C GLY A 134 7.53 -13.45 -12.20
N GLU A 135 7.98 -13.74 -13.40
CA GLU A 135 7.80 -15.01 -14.08
C GLU A 135 8.45 -16.17 -13.31
N ASN A 136 7.88 -17.38 -13.44
CA ASN A 136 8.44 -18.62 -12.89
C ASN A 136 8.72 -18.58 -11.38
N GLN A 137 7.84 -17.96 -10.59
CA GLN A 137 7.97 -17.83 -9.14
C GLN A 137 9.25 -17.05 -8.73
N THR A 138 9.61 -16.03 -9.48
CA THR A 138 10.73 -15.16 -9.13
C THR A 138 10.27 -13.97 -8.30
N ALA A 139 11.13 -13.54 -7.37
CA ALA A 139 10.97 -12.29 -6.64
C ALA A 139 11.55 -11.12 -7.46
N LEU A 140 10.86 -10.01 -7.51
CA LEU A 140 11.39 -8.77 -8.05
C LEU A 140 12.24 -8.08 -6.98
N THR A 141 13.56 -8.20 -7.12
CA THR A 141 14.55 -7.74 -6.13
C THR A 141 15.29 -6.48 -6.56
N GLN A 142 15.20 -6.10 -7.83
CA GLN A 142 15.83 -4.92 -8.41
C GLN A 142 15.16 -4.51 -9.74
N GLY A 143 15.32 -3.23 -10.13
CA GLY A 143 14.60 -2.65 -11.25
C GLY A 143 15.22 -2.83 -12.64
N TYR A 144 16.52 -3.03 -12.73
CA TYR A 144 17.22 -2.97 -14.03
C TYR A 144 17.57 -4.33 -14.63
N TYR A 145 17.75 -5.34 -13.79
CA TYR A 145 18.19 -6.65 -14.23
C TYR A 145 17.34 -7.71 -13.57
N SER A 146 16.85 -8.64 -14.34
CA SER A 146 16.32 -9.87 -13.79
C SER A 146 17.50 -10.70 -13.27
N ASP A 147 17.54 -10.94 -11.97
CA ASP A 147 18.50 -11.86 -11.35
C ASP A 147 17.92 -13.25 -11.16
N TYR A 148 16.64 -13.41 -11.56
CA TYR A 148 15.87 -14.66 -11.44
C TYR A 148 15.90 -15.28 -10.04
N THR A 149 15.97 -14.44 -8.99
CA THR A 149 15.85 -14.89 -7.61
C THR A 149 14.51 -15.58 -7.42
N LYS A 150 14.53 -16.88 -7.13
CA LYS A 150 13.31 -17.68 -6.98
C LYS A 150 12.85 -17.72 -5.53
N PHE A 151 11.55 -17.72 -5.35
CA PHE A 151 10.95 -18.16 -4.10
C PHE A 151 11.17 -19.65 -3.90
N SER A 152 11.36 -20.10 -2.65
CA SER A 152 11.10 -21.49 -2.30
C SER A 152 9.61 -21.78 -2.41
N ASP A 153 9.22 -23.06 -2.44
CA ASP A 153 7.81 -23.43 -2.55
C ASP A 153 6.98 -22.88 -1.39
N SER A 154 7.52 -22.88 -0.17
CA SER A 154 6.85 -22.32 1.01
C SER A 154 6.73 -20.81 0.96
N GLU A 155 7.74 -20.09 0.45
CA GLU A 155 7.67 -18.65 0.24
C GLU A 155 6.64 -18.30 -0.84
N ALA A 156 6.64 -19.03 -1.96
CA ALA A 156 5.68 -18.83 -3.05
C ALA A 156 4.24 -19.06 -2.59
N GLU A 157 4.00 -20.11 -1.78
CA GLU A 157 2.70 -20.37 -1.19
C GLU A 157 2.25 -19.27 -0.24
N ALA A 158 3.15 -18.80 0.63
CA ALA A 158 2.85 -17.70 1.56
C ALA A 158 2.54 -16.38 0.80
N ILE A 159 3.32 -16.04 -0.24
CA ILE A 159 3.08 -14.86 -1.07
C ILE A 159 1.76 -14.98 -1.83
N ARG A 160 1.49 -16.15 -2.45
CA ARG A 160 0.21 -16.42 -3.11
C ARG A 160 -0.97 -16.25 -2.15
N ARG A 161 -0.86 -16.76 -0.93
CA ARG A 161 -1.90 -16.62 0.10
C ARG A 161 -2.23 -15.16 0.42
N TYR A 162 -1.22 -14.27 0.41
CA TYR A 162 -1.45 -12.83 0.59
C TYR A 162 -2.19 -12.21 -0.60
N TYR A 163 -1.85 -12.59 -1.85
CA TYR A 163 -2.61 -12.15 -3.02
C TYR A 163 -4.05 -12.68 -3.01
N ASP A 164 -4.26 -13.95 -2.67
CA ASP A 164 -5.59 -14.55 -2.56
C ASP A 164 -6.44 -13.82 -1.49
N TYR A 165 -5.83 -13.42 -0.37
CA TYR A 165 -6.47 -12.60 0.65
C TYR A 165 -6.86 -11.22 0.14
N MET A 166 -5.99 -10.56 -0.61
CA MET A 166 -6.27 -9.25 -1.21
C MET A 166 -7.43 -9.33 -2.19
N ILE A 167 -7.48 -10.35 -3.03
CA ILE A 167 -8.57 -10.59 -3.97
C ILE A 167 -9.88 -10.88 -3.22
N ARG A 168 -9.83 -11.73 -2.21
CA ARG A 168 -11.02 -12.09 -1.43
C ARG A 168 -11.68 -10.88 -0.76
N TYR A 169 -10.89 -9.93 -0.34
CA TYR A 169 -11.34 -8.72 0.36
C TYR A 169 -11.08 -7.44 -0.45
N GLU A 170 -11.10 -7.53 -1.79
CA GLU A 170 -10.79 -6.42 -2.69
C GLU A 170 -11.59 -5.16 -2.41
N ASN A 171 -12.86 -5.32 -2.07
CA ASN A 171 -13.77 -4.23 -1.73
C ASN A 171 -13.46 -3.53 -0.38
N LEU A 172 -12.58 -4.10 0.44
CA LEU A 172 -12.06 -3.46 1.65
C LEU A 172 -10.71 -2.78 1.39
N PHE A 173 -9.95 -3.22 0.39
CA PHE A 173 -8.63 -2.69 0.09
C PHE A 173 -8.64 -1.68 -1.05
N PHE A 174 -9.37 -1.97 -2.13
CA PHE A 174 -9.24 -1.25 -3.40
C PHE A 174 -10.48 -0.43 -3.79
N ASP A 175 -11.52 -0.40 -2.94
CA ASP A 175 -12.65 0.50 -3.15
C ASP A 175 -12.16 1.95 -3.13
N PRO A 176 -12.27 2.70 -4.26
CA PRO A 176 -11.73 4.04 -4.37
C PRO A 176 -12.44 5.06 -3.46
N GLU A 177 -13.65 4.74 -3.04
CA GLU A 177 -14.43 5.62 -2.15
C GLU A 177 -14.07 5.46 -0.67
N LEU A 178 -13.25 4.44 -0.29
CA LEU A 178 -12.71 4.32 1.06
C LEU A 178 -11.67 5.42 1.31
N GLN A 179 -12.02 6.39 2.13
CA GLN A 179 -11.18 7.54 2.47
C GLN A 179 -10.22 7.21 3.60
N ASP A 180 -8.94 7.56 3.45
CA ASP A 180 -7.95 7.48 4.53
C ASP A 180 -8.22 8.56 5.58
N VAL A 181 -8.64 8.14 6.77
CA VAL A 181 -8.91 9.00 7.91
C VAL A 181 -7.89 8.81 9.04
N THR A 182 -6.81 8.08 8.78
CA THR A 182 -5.81 7.72 9.80
C THR A 182 -5.29 8.93 10.56
N MET A 183 -4.88 9.98 9.86
CA MET A 183 -4.25 11.15 10.48
C MET A 183 -5.24 12.11 11.15
N THR A 184 -6.52 12.02 10.81
CA THR A 184 -7.56 12.91 11.33
C THR A 184 -8.33 12.29 12.50
N HIS A 185 -8.27 10.96 12.67
CA HIS A 185 -9.06 10.21 13.65
C HIS A 185 -8.21 9.51 14.72
N THR A 186 -6.90 9.74 14.73
CA THR A 186 -5.98 9.12 15.70
C THR A 186 -5.04 10.15 16.34
N GLY A 187 -4.68 9.89 17.58
CA GLY A 187 -3.69 10.69 18.33
C GLY A 187 -4.21 12.04 18.85
N TRP A 188 -3.42 12.69 19.70
CA TRP A 188 -3.72 13.96 20.38
C TRP A 188 -5.10 13.94 21.04
N ASP A 189 -5.94 14.91 20.72
CA ASP A 189 -7.31 15.03 21.26
C ASP A 189 -8.34 14.21 20.46
N ASN A 190 -7.92 13.47 19.44
CA ASN A 190 -8.78 12.60 18.66
C ASN A 190 -9.09 11.32 19.45
N TYR A 191 -10.35 10.97 19.55
CA TYR A 191 -10.82 9.83 20.33
C TYR A 191 -11.74 8.90 19.54
N GLU A 192 -11.86 9.13 18.24
CA GLU A 192 -12.71 8.36 17.34
C GLU A 192 -12.27 6.89 17.29
N TYR A 193 -10.96 6.64 17.29
CA TYR A 193 -10.39 5.30 17.35
C TYR A 193 -9.29 5.22 18.41
N GLN A 194 -9.53 4.43 19.42
CA GLN A 194 -8.59 4.23 20.51
C GLN A 194 -8.22 2.77 20.65
N CYS A 195 -6.93 2.44 20.56
CA CYS A 195 -6.39 1.18 21.04
C CYS A 195 -6.00 1.35 22.51
N THR A 196 -6.67 0.61 23.40
CA THR A 196 -6.53 0.82 24.85
C THR A 196 -5.55 -0.16 25.52
N SER A 197 -5.09 -1.19 24.81
CA SER A 197 -4.25 -2.26 25.37
C SER A 197 -2.83 -2.29 24.83
N HIS A 198 -2.57 -1.74 23.63
CA HIS A 198 -1.31 -1.87 22.94
C HIS A 198 -0.78 -0.51 22.46
N LYS A 199 0.54 -0.47 22.18
CA LYS A 199 1.14 0.71 21.56
C LYS A 199 0.87 0.69 20.07
N VAL A 200 0.16 1.70 19.59
CA VAL A 200 -0.14 1.90 18.16
C VAL A 200 0.58 3.12 17.61
N SER A 201 0.73 3.14 16.29
CA SER A 201 1.27 4.26 15.53
C SER A 201 0.46 4.46 14.27
N SER A 202 0.36 5.70 13.79
CA SER A 202 -0.26 6.05 12.51
C SER A 202 0.74 6.08 11.33
N TYR A 203 2.04 5.79 11.58
CA TYR A 203 3.10 6.01 10.59
C TYR A 203 3.97 4.79 10.29
N GLY A 204 3.69 3.61 10.80
CA GLY A 204 4.53 2.44 10.58
C GLY A 204 5.84 2.47 11.38
N GLU A 205 5.79 2.90 12.64
CA GLU A 205 6.94 2.91 13.55
C GLU A 205 7.31 1.51 14.02
N ALA A 206 8.60 1.22 14.03
CA ALA A 206 9.15 0.00 14.61
C ALA A 206 8.74 -0.19 16.07
N GLY A 207 8.48 -1.43 16.47
CA GLY A 207 8.11 -1.79 17.84
C GLY A 207 6.65 -1.48 18.24
N LYS A 208 5.81 -1.07 17.29
CA LYS A 208 4.39 -0.76 17.51
C LYS A 208 3.50 -1.50 16.51
N ILE A 209 2.20 -1.51 16.78
CA ILE A 209 1.20 -1.89 15.78
C ILE A 209 0.92 -0.64 14.93
N TRP A 210 1.11 -0.73 13.62
CA TRP A 210 0.70 0.32 12.71
C TRP A 210 -0.80 0.19 12.43
N MET A 211 -1.55 1.20 12.80
CA MET A 211 -2.99 1.27 12.60
C MET A 211 -3.29 2.24 11.45
N ILE A 212 -3.94 1.73 10.41
CA ILE A 212 -4.41 2.48 9.27
C ILE A 212 -5.94 2.44 9.28
N LEU A 213 -6.58 3.57 9.08
CA LEU A 213 -8.02 3.73 9.14
C LEU A 213 -8.56 4.23 7.81
N ARG A 214 -9.56 3.51 7.28
CA ARG A 214 -10.26 3.95 6.08
C ARG A 214 -11.76 3.82 6.27
N GLU A 215 -12.51 4.82 5.83
CA GLU A 215 -13.97 4.87 5.99
C GLU A 215 -14.68 5.17 4.68
N LYS A 216 -15.89 4.62 4.56
CA LYS A 216 -16.84 4.94 3.49
C LYS A 216 -18.25 4.81 4.06
N ASP A 217 -19.04 5.88 4.02
CA ASP A 217 -20.39 5.92 4.55
C ASP A 217 -20.46 5.38 5.99
N TYR A 218 -21.12 4.22 6.15
CA TYR A 218 -21.25 3.50 7.42
C TYR A 218 -20.22 2.36 7.61
N ARG A 219 -19.24 2.20 6.68
CA ARG A 219 -18.19 1.19 6.78
C ARG A 219 -16.93 1.79 7.37
N LYS A 220 -16.43 1.17 8.42
CA LYS A 220 -15.17 1.52 9.09
C LYS A 220 -14.21 0.36 8.98
N CYS A 221 -13.02 0.60 8.40
CA CYS A 221 -11.98 -0.41 8.21
C CYS A 221 -10.76 -0.04 9.06
N ILE A 222 -10.33 -0.96 9.92
CA ILE A 222 -9.14 -0.84 10.75
C ILE A 222 -8.14 -1.89 10.26
N TYR A 223 -7.02 -1.45 9.69
CA TYR A 223 -5.93 -2.34 9.27
C TYR A 223 -4.82 -2.28 10.31
N LEU A 224 -4.36 -3.44 10.74
CA LEU A 224 -3.34 -3.59 11.76
C LEU A 224 -2.12 -4.30 11.18
N LEU A 225 -0.99 -3.61 11.14
CA LEU A 225 0.28 -4.14 10.69
C LEU A 225 1.20 -4.28 11.91
N ASN A 226 1.59 -5.49 12.21
CA ASN A 226 2.36 -5.78 13.42
C ASN A 226 3.86 -5.55 13.17
N LEU A 227 4.38 -4.40 13.62
CA LEU A 227 5.81 -4.08 13.62
C LEU A 227 6.47 -4.31 14.98
N CYS A 228 5.79 -4.98 15.92
CA CYS A 228 6.35 -5.34 17.22
C CYS A 228 7.50 -6.35 17.05
N GLY A 229 8.63 -6.09 17.68
CA GLY A 229 9.86 -6.87 17.50
C GLY A 229 10.80 -6.35 16.42
N GLN A 230 10.33 -5.43 15.57
CA GLN A 230 11.22 -4.74 14.63
C GLN A 230 11.99 -3.62 15.32
N SER A 231 13.27 -3.45 14.96
CA SER A 231 14.15 -2.40 15.48
C SER A 231 14.24 -1.16 14.58
N GLU A 232 13.71 -1.24 13.36
CA GLU A 232 13.75 -0.18 12.35
C GLU A 232 12.53 -0.27 11.42
N ASP A 233 12.28 0.80 10.67
CA ASP A 233 11.10 0.99 9.81
C ASP A 233 11.41 1.11 8.31
N TYR A 234 12.63 0.72 7.89
CA TYR A 234 13.00 0.64 6.47
C TYR A 234 12.35 -0.57 5.81
N TRP A 235 11.51 -0.33 4.80
CA TRP A 235 10.75 -1.41 4.18
C TRP A 235 11.62 -2.39 3.36
N ASN A 236 12.73 -1.92 2.78
CA ASN A 236 13.62 -2.73 1.93
C ASN A 236 14.78 -3.39 2.71
N GLU A 237 14.56 -3.66 3.99
CA GLU A 237 15.49 -4.40 4.84
C GLU A 237 14.84 -5.69 5.34
N GLY A 238 15.67 -6.72 5.63
CA GLY A 238 15.17 -7.96 6.21
C GLY A 238 14.49 -7.74 7.56
N LYS A 239 13.41 -8.46 7.82
CA LYS A 239 12.61 -8.34 9.05
C LYS A 239 12.69 -9.60 9.91
N GLU A 240 12.62 -9.42 11.23
CA GLU A 240 12.35 -10.52 12.13
C GLU A 240 10.86 -10.93 12.03
N GLU A 241 10.54 -12.17 12.38
CA GLU A 241 9.14 -12.55 12.60
C GLU A 241 8.55 -11.64 13.67
N PRO A 242 7.42 -10.98 13.43
CA PRO A 242 6.83 -10.08 14.41
C PRO A 242 6.43 -10.81 15.69
N ASN A 243 6.62 -10.17 16.84
CA ASN A 243 6.10 -10.66 18.11
C ASN A 243 4.57 -10.70 18.05
N ILE A 244 3.97 -11.87 18.19
CA ILE A 244 2.53 -12.06 18.14
C ILE A 244 1.86 -11.15 19.19
N GLN A 245 0.86 -10.40 18.77
CA GLN A 245 0.01 -9.57 19.62
C GLN A 245 -1.37 -10.21 19.71
N LYS A 246 -1.98 -10.21 20.90
CA LYS A 246 -3.29 -10.82 21.15
C LYS A 246 -4.13 -9.91 22.04
N ASP A 247 -5.43 -10.13 22.03
CA ASP A 247 -6.38 -9.41 22.89
C ASP A 247 -6.28 -7.89 22.73
N ILE A 248 -6.17 -7.42 21.48
CA ILE A 248 -6.03 -6.00 21.16
C ILE A 248 -7.38 -5.33 21.34
N LYS A 249 -7.49 -4.45 22.34
CA LYS A 249 -8.75 -3.80 22.73
C LYS A 249 -8.92 -2.46 22.05
N PHE A 250 -10.08 -2.27 21.46
CA PHE A 250 -10.47 -1.04 20.80
C PHE A 250 -11.70 -0.42 21.44
N THR A 251 -11.71 0.90 21.47
CA THR A 251 -12.87 1.75 21.65
C THR A 251 -13.02 2.60 20.39
N VAL A 252 -14.16 2.53 19.71
CA VAL A 252 -14.43 3.26 18.47
C VAL A 252 -15.71 4.06 18.61
N GLN A 253 -15.64 5.33 18.22
CA GLN A 253 -16.84 6.19 18.16
C GLN A 253 -17.69 5.81 16.96
N VAL A 254 -18.99 5.79 17.15
CA VAL A 254 -19.97 5.46 16.11
C VAL A 254 -21.14 6.43 16.13
N ASP A 255 -21.56 6.87 14.96
CA ASP A 255 -22.71 7.78 14.80
C ASP A 255 -24.00 7.03 14.51
N THR A 256 -23.90 5.81 13.99
CA THR A 256 -25.00 4.92 13.64
C THR A 256 -24.89 3.60 14.41
N PRO A 257 -25.99 2.86 14.60
CA PRO A 257 -25.93 1.52 15.19
C PRO A 257 -25.01 0.60 14.39
N VAL A 258 -24.18 -0.17 15.09
CA VAL A 258 -23.27 -1.15 14.50
C VAL A 258 -24.01 -2.48 14.35
N GLU A 259 -24.07 -2.99 13.13
CA GLU A 259 -24.69 -4.28 12.85
C GLU A 259 -23.76 -5.44 13.25
N LYS A 260 -22.49 -5.35 12.86
CA LYS A 260 -21.49 -6.40 13.15
C LYS A 260 -20.06 -5.86 13.06
N ILE A 261 -19.15 -6.53 13.75
CA ILE A 261 -17.70 -6.33 13.62
C ILE A 261 -17.11 -7.65 13.13
N CYS A 262 -16.29 -7.59 12.08
CA CYS A 262 -15.62 -8.76 11.53
C CYS A 262 -14.11 -8.58 11.57
N PHE A 263 -13.39 -9.67 11.85
CA PHE A 263 -11.93 -9.74 11.81
C PHE A 263 -11.49 -10.83 10.85
N SER A 264 -10.44 -10.55 10.09
CA SER A 264 -9.77 -11.54 9.26
C SER A 264 -8.27 -11.25 9.16
N THR A 265 -7.47 -12.26 8.86
CA THR A 265 -6.02 -12.14 8.68
C THR A 265 -5.51 -13.14 7.65
N PRO A 266 -4.51 -12.76 6.81
CA PRO A 266 -3.88 -13.73 5.91
C PRO A 266 -2.98 -14.74 6.63
N ASP A 267 -2.60 -14.48 7.90
CA ASP A 267 -1.69 -15.32 8.69
C ASP A 267 -2.40 -16.41 9.51
N GLY A 268 -3.74 -16.42 9.57
CA GLY A 268 -4.53 -17.43 10.27
C GLY A 268 -4.58 -18.78 9.55
N GLU A 269 -5.22 -19.79 10.15
CA GLU A 269 -5.43 -21.11 9.52
C GLU A 269 -6.23 -20.99 8.22
N ASN A 270 -7.28 -20.19 8.25
CA ASN A 270 -8.05 -19.80 7.07
C ASN A 270 -8.13 -18.26 6.97
N MET A 271 -8.61 -17.78 5.84
CA MET A 271 -8.77 -16.34 5.59
C MET A 271 -10.22 -15.88 5.80
N ASP A 272 -11.05 -16.69 6.46
CA ASP A 272 -12.44 -16.35 6.68
C ASP A 272 -12.58 -15.23 7.70
N ALA A 273 -13.53 -14.33 7.46
CA ALA A 273 -13.89 -13.32 8.44
C ALA A 273 -14.67 -13.98 9.60
N ILE A 274 -14.23 -13.74 10.80
CA ILE A 274 -14.94 -14.11 12.02
C ILE A 274 -15.65 -12.92 12.62
N GLU A 275 -16.86 -13.11 13.12
CA GLU A 275 -17.60 -12.05 13.81
C GLU A 275 -17.10 -11.89 15.25
N LEU A 276 -16.85 -10.65 15.65
CA LEU A 276 -16.42 -10.30 17.00
C LEU A 276 -17.60 -9.78 17.80
N SER A 277 -17.67 -10.18 19.06
CA SER A 277 -18.60 -9.59 20.01
C SER A 277 -18.14 -8.17 20.40
N PHE A 278 -19.09 -7.27 20.63
CA PHE A 278 -18.85 -5.91 21.07
C PHE A 278 -19.89 -5.46 22.09
N THR A 279 -19.59 -4.40 22.81
CA THR A 279 -20.51 -3.72 23.71
C THR A 279 -20.66 -2.25 23.30
N GLU A 280 -21.89 -1.76 23.38
CA GLU A 280 -22.18 -0.35 23.12
C GLU A 280 -22.26 0.45 24.41
N ARG A 281 -21.78 1.67 24.40
CA ARG A 281 -21.94 2.62 25.47
C ARG A 281 -22.18 4.04 24.96
N ALA A 282 -23.03 4.78 25.66
CA ALA A 282 -23.23 6.20 25.39
C ALA A 282 -22.52 7.03 26.45
N THR A 283 -21.90 8.12 26.01
CA THR A 283 -21.24 9.10 26.86
C THR A 283 -21.74 10.51 26.52
N LYS A 284 -21.25 11.52 27.23
CA LYS A 284 -21.54 12.92 26.88
C LYS A 284 -20.93 13.36 25.54
N THR A 285 -19.88 12.65 25.08
CA THR A 285 -19.13 12.96 23.85
C THR A 285 -19.57 12.14 22.64
N GLY A 286 -20.49 11.17 22.83
CA GLY A 286 -21.00 10.35 21.73
C GLY A 286 -21.28 8.91 22.12
N LYS A 287 -21.56 8.10 21.10
CA LYS A 287 -21.73 6.65 21.25
C LYS A 287 -20.41 5.96 20.87
N PHE A 288 -20.09 4.92 21.59
CA PHE A 288 -18.87 4.14 21.40
C PHE A 288 -19.19 2.65 21.42
N ILE A 289 -18.36 1.89 20.71
CA ILE A 289 -18.31 0.45 20.79
C ILE A 289 -16.95 0.03 21.34
N ASP A 290 -16.96 -0.99 22.19
CA ASP A 290 -15.77 -1.62 22.74
C ASP A 290 -15.71 -3.08 22.27
N PHE A 291 -14.58 -3.50 21.70
CA PHE A 291 -14.36 -4.86 21.21
C PHE A 291 -12.90 -5.28 21.34
N THR A 292 -12.65 -6.57 21.16
CA THR A 292 -11.30 -7.15 21.26
C THR A 292 -10.99 -7.96 19.98
N VAL A 293 -9.83 -7.68 19.38
CA VAL A 293 -9.26 -8.46 18.29
C VAL A 293 -8.39 -9.56 18.92
N PRO A 294 -8.55 -10.86 18.51
CA PRO A 294 -7.87 -12.00 19.11
C PRO A 294 -6.35 -12.02 18.89
#